data_42af4a19ad7b2bee7d8e607223a094ed
#
_entry.id   42af4a19ad7b2bee7d8e607223a094ed
#
_cell.length_a   1.000
_cell.length_b   1.000
_cell.length_c   1.000
_cell.angle_alpha   90.00
_cell.angle_beta   90.00
_cell.angle_gamma   90.00
#
_symmetry.space_group_name_H-M   'P 1'
#
loop_
_entity.id
_entity.type
_entity.pdbx_description
1 polymer ?
#
loop_
_entity_poly.entity_id
_entity_poly.type
_entity_poly.pdbx_seq_one_letter_code
_entity_poly.pdbx_strand_id
1 'polypeptide(L)'
;MKKDALHTNFPAEKWLRQDWQYLGILVLTSIILLFTGLSVKSLWGSEGRWAEIAREMLISGNYFLPMINGQIYFDKPLLSYWAIIPFAVNSVVTEAAARMPGILAGTGTVIITFVIGRRLFGRKTGFISSFLLLTSAMFVLWSRTASAEILNVLAIWLCFWLFISGAHHGSPVYVILLYSICAIASFCKGPVAPAVVFSSITFYSMAEALVQARKNGFTFYAIKGTLLSKLRWIISWQGLFGTLTGVAIFTIFLLMPVIFTGSWSSVELMWRENVQRFFRPFDHIEPFYTYFKHIPVFFAPWTLFMLASFPGIRCRGKNIPERLIILLTLAIFIFFTISGSRRSYYILPILPGLALITGKGITDWLTDSREHTNLWAVKSAAIFTCSILILAGICLILAYSDNRIPSHVSQLAIGAFAIIAGTTSLILFFKKIPEKGLAILVSLVFIMELWAFTVGMAVAEKKRTLRPFALKAADYLKNVSDDKIALCRDYDSALVFYLKRGPLRVLNTAEEIKSFQKMQTDGFLIGDLSFISKFQQSGSLDSTSVIFVEKPDPKKHDDTLALFSFKK
;
A
#
# COMPACT_ATOMS: atom_id res chain seq x y z
N MET A 1 34.77 -23.97 26.33
CA MET A 1 33.48 -23.96 25.62
C MET A 1 33.45 -22.75 24.69
N LYS A 2 33.49 -23.01 23.38
CA LYS A 2 33.66 -21.99 22.35
C LYS A 2 32.48 -21.02 22.33
N LYS A 3 32.77 -19.74 22.63
CA LYS A 3 31.85 -18.58 22.56
C LYS A 3 31.44 -18.20 21.10
N ASP A 4 31.86 -18.94 20.09
CA ASP A 4 31.98 -18.46 18.70
C ASP A 4 30.89 -18.92 17.74
N ALA A 5 29.82 -19.56 18.20
CA ALA A 5 28.78 -20.09 17.28
C ALA A 5 27.47 -19.27 17.23
N LEU A 6 27.36 -18.16 17.97
CA LEU A 6 26.12 -17.39 18.13
C LEU A 6 26.14 -15.98 17.52
N HIS A 7 27.30 -15.51 17.09
CA HIS A 7 27.44 -14.17 16.52
C HIS A 7 27.52 -14.25 15.00
N THR A 8 26.40 -14.40 14.33
CA THR A 8 26.32 -14.05 12.91
C THR A 8 26.41 -12.53 12.81
N ASN A 9 27.65 -12.02 12.83
CA ASN A 9 27.92 -10.65 12.43
C ASN A 9 27.59 -10.55 10.95
N PHE A 10 26.46 -9.95 10.60
CA PHE A 10 26.26 -9.45 9.25
C PHE A 10 27.21 -8.28 9.07
N PRO A 11 28.28 -8.41 8.27
CA PRO A 11 29.34 -7.41 8.21
C PRO A 11 28.76 -6.08 7.76
N ALA A 12 29.01 -5.05 8.55
CA ALA A 12 28.73 -3.67 8.16
C ALA A 12 29.82 -3.24 7.16
N GLU A 13 29.66 -3.61 5.88
CA GLU A 13 30.54 -3.10 4.84
C GLU A 13 30.45 -1.58 4.73
N LYS A 14 31.61 -0.91 4.62
CA LYS A 14 31.66 0.53 4.33
C LYS A 14 30.95 0.81 3.00
N TRP A 15 30.21 1.92 2.98
CA TRP A 15 29.56 2.39 1.77
C TRP A 15 30.63 2.88 0.78
N LEU A 16 30.59 2.32 -0.43
CA LEU A 16 31.45 2.74 -1.53
C LEU A 16 30.71 3.76 -2.41
N ARG A 17 31.45 4.48 -3.26
CA ARG A 17 30.88 5.44 -4.23
C ARG A 17 29.76 4.81 -5.07
N GLN A 18 29.92 3.55 -5.44
CA GLN A 18 28.94 2.81 -6.24
C GLN A 18 27.61 2.56 -5.49
N ASP A 19 27.65 2.39 -4.16
CA ASP A 19 26.43 2.21 -3.35
C ASP A 19 25.58 3.49 -3.38
N TRP A 20 26.23 4.66 -3.30
CA TRP A 20 25.57 5.95 -3.40
C TRP A 20 25.02 6.23 -4.80
N GLN A 21 25.71 5.77 -5.85
CA GLN A 21 25.21 5.84 -7.22
C GLN A 21 23.94 5.01 -7.38
N TYR A 22 23.92 3.77 -6.90
CA TYR A 22 22.73 2.92 -6.93
C TYR A 22 21.58 3.53 -6.13
N LEU A 23 21.86 4.05 -4.94
CA LEU A 23 20.86 4.72 -4.13
C LEU A 23 20.30 5.96 -4.86
N GLY A 24 21.15 6.78 -5.45
CA GLY A 24 20.74 7.95 -6.22
C GLY A 24 19.83 7.60 -7.40
N ILE A 25 20.15 6.54 -8.14
CA ILE A 25 19.32 6.03 -9.24
C ILE A 25 17.96 5.55 -8.71
N LEU A 26 17.94 4.80 -7.61
CA LEU A 26 16.70 4.30 -7.01
C LEU A 26 15.80 5.45 -6.51
N VAL A 27 16.38 6.46 -5.88
CA VAL A 27 15.64 7.65 -5.42
C VAL A 27 15.08 8.42 -6.60
N LEU A 28 15.92 8.70 -7.62
CA LEU A 28 15.50 9.42 -8.82
C LEU A 28 14.37 8.68 -9.55
N THR A 29 14.51 7.38 -9.77
CA THR A 29 13.49 6.57 -10.46
C THR A 29 12.22 6.45 -9.63
N SER A 30 12.33 6.36 -8.28
CA SER A 30 11.17 6.41 -7.39
C SER A 30 10.44 7.75 -7.49
N ILE A 31 11.16 8.86 -7.50
CA ILE A 31 10.58 10.19 -7.70
C ILE A 31 9.85 10.24 -9.05
N ILE A 32 10.48 9.85 -10.13
CA ILE A 32 9.87 9.89 -11.46
C ILE A 32 8.59 9.05 -11.49
N LEU A 33 8.62 7.79 -11.03
CA LEU A 33 7.48 6.89 -11.16
C LEU A 33 6.36 7.20 -10.16
N LEU A 34 6.71 7.53 -8.92
CA LEU A 34 5.71 7.69 -7.88
C LEU A 34 5.10 9.09 -7.80
N PHE A 35 5.85 10.15 -8.14
CA PHE A 35 5.34 11.53 -8.06
C PHE A 35 4.69 12.03 -9.35
N THR A 36 5.03 11.47 -10.53
CA THR A 36 4.49 11.98 -11.79
C THR A 36 3.00 11.68 -11.91
N GLY A 37 2.19 12.68 -12.22
CA GLY A 37 0.75 12.54 -12.49
C GLY A 37 -0.11 12.20 -11.27
N LEU A 38 0.21 12.72 -10.08
CA LEU A 38 -0.53 12.39 -8.84
C LEU A 38 -1.97 12.86 -8.83
N SER A 39 -2.27 14.00 -9.46
CA SER A 39 -3.62 14.56 -9.53
C SER A 39 -4.39 14.09 -10.77
N VAL A 40 -3.80 13.23 -11.60
CA VAL A 40 -4.48 12.70 -12.80
C VAL A 40 -5.66 11.83 -12.41
N LYS A 41 -5.44 10.88 -11.51
CA LYS A 41 -6.50 10.02 -10.95
C LYS A 41 -7.26 10.79 -9.87
N SER A 42 -8.60 10.79 -9.95
CA SER A 42 -9.45 11.24 -8.84
C SER A 42 -9.26 10.41 -7.58
N LEU A 43 -9.71 10.91 -6.45
CA LEU A 43 -9.78 10.11 -5.22
C LEU A 43 -10.79 8.97 -5.43
N TRP A 44 -10.39 7.76 -5.12
CA TRP A 44 -11.17 6.55 -5.37
C TRP A 44 -11.25 5.66 -4.13
N GLY A 45 -12.41 5.05 -3.91
CA GLY A 45 -12.65 4.16 -2.79
C GLY A 45 -12.39 4.87 -1.45
N SER A 46 -11.48 4.35 -0.65
CA SER A 46 -11.21 4.95 0.67
C SER A 46 -10.40 6.25 0.63
N GLU A 47 -9.78 6.62 -0.50
CA GLU A 47 -8.93 7.83 -0.58
C GLU A 47 -9.70 9.11 -0.20
N GLY A 48 -10.99 9.20 -0.61
CA GLY A 48 -11.86 10.34 -0.27
C GLY A 48 -11.96 10.59 1.22
N ARG A 49 -12.09 9.53 2.02
CA ARG A 49 -12.15 9.64 3.50
C ARG A 49 -10.87 10.22 4.10
N TRP A 50 -9.71 9.77 3.61
CA TRP A 50 -8.42 10.25 4.10
C TRP A 50 -8.21 11.73 3.82
N ALA A 51 -8.53 12.14 2.59
CA ALA A 51 -8.41 13.52 2.16
C ALA A 51 -9.42 14.43 2.86
N GLU A 52 -10.68 13.99 3.00
CA GLU A 52 -11.74 14.76 3.63
C GLU A 52 -11.51 14.97 5.13
N ILE A 53 -11.10 13.91 5.86
CA ILE A 53 -10.78 14.05 7.29
C ILE A 53 -9.63 15.05 7.49
N ALA A 54 -8.57 14.96 6.68
CA ALA A 54 -7.48 15.91 6.77
C ALA A 54 -7.93 17.35 6.43
N ARG A 55 -8.86 17.52 5.47
CA ARG A 55 -9.46 18.81 5.13
C ARG A 55 -10.28 19.37 6.29
N GLU A 56 -11.15 18.57 6.90
CA GLU A 56 -11.97 19.01 8.04
C GLU A 56 -11.12 19.33 9.26
N MET A 57 -10.04 18.59 9.54
CA MET A 57 -9.08 18.93 10.60
C MET A 57 -8.45 20.30 10.39
N LEU A 58 -8.08 20.64 9.15
CA LEU A 58 -7.51 21.95 8.82
C LEU A 58 -8.52 23.10 8.94
N ILE A 59 -9.78 22.88 8.55
CA ILE A 59 -10.82 23.89 8.60
C ILE A 59 -11.29 24.13 10.03
N SER A 60 -11.50 23.06 10.80
CA SER A 60 -11.96 23.15 12.20
C SER A 60 -10.86 23.55 13.19
N GLY A 61 -9.58 23.39 12.81
CA GLY A 61 -8.45 23.52 13.74
C GLY A 61 -8.38 22.40 14.79
N ASN A 62 -9.25 21.40 14.72
CA ASN A 62 -9.28 20.27 15.63
C ASN A 62 -8.62 19.02 15.03
N TYR A 63 -7.35 18.79 15.39
CA TYR A 63 -6.55 17.68 14.87
C TYR A 63 -6.79 16.35 15.61
N PHE A 64 -7.54 16.35 16.69
CA PHE A 64 -7.78 15.15 17.51
C PHE A 64 -9.15 14.51 17.29
N LEU A 65 -10.04 15.19 16.59
CA LEU A 65 -11.38 14.72 16.29
C LEU A 65 -11.53 14.52 14.76
N PRO A 66 -11.32 13.30 14.25
CA PRO A 66 -11.51 13.02 12.84
C PRO A 66 -13.02 13.07 12.51
N MET A 67 -13.38 13.86 11.52
CA MET A 67 -14.76 14.02 11.07
C MET A 67 -14.88 13.83 9.56
N ILE A 68 -16.05 13.39 9.12
CA ILE A 68 -16.48 13.37 7.72
C ILE A 68 -17.88 13.98 7.66
N ASN A 69 -18.00 15.07 6.94
CA ASN A 69 -19.25 15.81 6.82
C ASN A 69 -19.85 16.18 8.21
N GLY A 70 -18.99 16.64 9.13
CA GLY A 70 -19.33 16.98 10.50
C GLY A 70 -19.66 15.80 11.43
N GLN A 71 -19.57 14.56 10.96
CA GLN A 71 -19.80 13.35 11.73
C GLN A 71 -18.48 12.78 12.23
N ILE A 72 -18.40 12.41 13.51
CA ILE A 72 -17.21 11.81 14.12
C ILE A 72 -16.90 10.47 13.44
N TYR A 73 -15.64 10.27 13.03
CA TYR A 73 -15.21 9.10 12.28
C TYR A 73 -13.85 8.56 12.73
N PHE A 74 -13.84 7.68 13.73
CA PHE A 74 -12.61 7.07 14.29
C PHE A 74 -12.22 5.73 13.69
N ASP A 75 -12.60 5.40 12.45
CA ASP A 75 -12.27 4.09 11.80
C ASP A 75 -10.77 3.79 11.75
N LYS A 76 -9.91 4.80 11.63
CA LYS A 76 -8.45 4.64 11.58
C LYS A 76 -7.75 5.57 12.58
N PRO A 77 -6.54 5.18 13.05
CA PRO A 77 -5.74 6.01 13.94
C PRO A 77 -5.28 7.33 13.29
N LEU A 78 -5.11 8.36 14.12
CA LEU A 78 -4.94 9.75 13.70
C LEU A 78 -3.68 10.04 12.87
N LEU A 79 -2.57 9.34 13.14
CA LEU A 79 -1.29 9.64 12.47
C LEU A 79 -1.38 9.52 10.95
N SER A 80 -2.24 8.66 10.46
CA SER A 80 -2.45 8.50 9.03
C SER A 80 -3.10 9.73 8.38
N TYR A 81 -3.93 10.47 9.09
CA TYR A 81 -4.50 11.75 8.66
C TYR A 81 -3.51 12.89 8.85
N TRP A 82 -2.83 12.93 10.01
CA TRP A 82 -1.80 13.93 10.30
C TRP A 82 -0.66 13.91 9.30
N ALA A 83 -0.31 12.73 8.77
CA ALA A 83 0.71 12.60 7.75
C ALA A 83 0.37 13.36 6.44
N ILE A 84 -0.90 13.65 6.16
CA ILE A 84 -1.35 14.40 4.98
C ILE A 84 -1.19 15.92 5.20
N ILE A 85 -1.45 16.39 6.40
CA ILE A 85 -1.54 17.82 6.75
C ILE A 85 -0.30 18.64 6.34
N PRO A 86 0.96 18.18 6.54
CA PRO A 86 2.16 18.92 6.14
C PRO A 86 2.26 19.20 4.63
N PHE A 87 1.50 18.50 3.80
CA PHE A 87 1.49 18.65 2.35
C PHE A 87 0.34 19.51 1.83
N ALA A 88 -0.54 19.97 2.72
CA ALA A 88 -1.59 20.92 2.37
C ALA A 88 -0.99 22.32 2.20
N VAL A 89 -1.12 22.87 0.99
CA VAL A 89 -0.63 24.22 0.67
C VAL A 89 -1.75 25.23 0.94
N ASN A 90 -1.47 26.28 1.71
CA ASN A 90 -2.46 27.28 2.14
C ASN A 90 -3.73 26.64 2.75
N SER A 91 -3.55 25.61 3.57
CA SER A 91 -4.63 24.83 4.20
C SER A 91 -5.56 24.11 3.19
N VAL A 92 -5.14 23.96 1.92
CA VAL A 92 -5.89 23.23 0.91
C VAL A 92 -5.31 21.83 0.73
N VAL A 93 -6.10 20.80 1.05
CA VAL A 93 -5.77 19.42 0.74
C VAL A 93 -6.11 19.14 -0.73
N THR A 94 -5.13 18.64 -1.49
CA THR A 94 -5.29 18.20 -2.87
C THR A 94 -5.15 16.69 -2.96
N GLU A 95 -5.50 16.08 -4.11
CA GLU A 95 -5.26 14.65 -4.35
C GLU A 95 -3.77 14.31 -4.21
N ALA A 96 -2.88 15.20 -4.68
CA ALA A 96 -1.45 15.05 -4.54
C ALA A 96 -1.04 15.06 -3.05
N ALA A 97 -1.50 16.06 -2.28
CA ALA A 97 -1.22 16.17 -0.86
C ALA A 97 -1.66 14.90 -0.09
N ALA A 98 -2.85 14.39 -0.38
CA ALA A 98 -3.38 13.18 0.26
C ALA A 98 -2.50 11.93 -0.01
N ARG A 99 -1.85 11.85 -1.18
CA ARG A 99 -1.01 10.72 -1.61
C ARG A 99 0.46 10.82 -1.18
N MET A 100 0.93 12.01 -0.80
CA MET A 100 2.34 12.23 -0.43
C MET A 100 2.87 11.27 0.64
N PRO A 101 2.16 10.98 1.74
CA PRO A 101 2.63 10.03 2.76
C PRO A 101 2.92 8.64 2.17
N GLY A 102 2.02 8.14 1.32
CA GLY A 102 2.20 6.84 0.65
C GLY A 102 3.41 6.81 -0.27
N ILE A 103 3.65 7.87 -1.02
CA ILE A 103 4.79 8.01 -1.94
C ILE A 103 6.12 8.04 -1.20
N LEU A 104 6.21 8.83 -0.13
CA LEU A 104 7.42 8.91 0.69
C LEU A 104 7.70 7.56 1.35
N ALA A 105 6.67 6.90 1.87
CA ALA A 105 6.79 5.57 2.44
C ALA A 105 7.17 4.52 1.38
N GLY A 106 6.64 4.61 0.17
CA GLY A 106 7.03 3.75 -0.97
C GLY A 106 8.49 3.93 -1.33
N THR A 107 8.95 5.17 -1.50
CA THR A 107 10.36 5.49 -1.73
C THR A 107 11.25 4.97 -0.59
N GLY A 108 10.84 5.20 0.67
CA GLY A 108 11.53 4.66 1.84
C GLY A 108 11.61 3.13 1.84
N THR A 109 10.53 2.45 1.39
CA THR A 109 10.52 0.98 1.29
C THR A 109 11.47 0.46 0.22
N VAL A 110 11.60 1.14 -0.92
CA VAL A 110 12.59 0.83 -1.95
C VAL A 110 14.01 0.99 -1.40
N ILE A 111 14.27 2.09 -0.69
CA ILE A 111 15.58 2.36 -0.08
C ILE A 111 15.92 1.28 0.97
N ILE A 112 15.01 0.96 1.88
CA ILE A 112 15.28 -0.04 2.92
C ILE A 112 15.47 -1.45 2.34
N THR A 113 14.77 -1.77 1.25
CA THR A 113 14.99 -3.02 0.50
C THR A 113 16.39 -3.08 -0.09
N PHE A 114 16.89 -1.97 -0.65
CA PHE A 114 18.27 -1.85 -1.11
C PHE A 114 19.27 -2.07 0.04
N VAL A 115 19.07 -1.38 1.14
CA VAL A 115 19.98 -1.45 2.30
C VAL A 115 20.05 -2.86 2.87
N ILE A 116 18.91 -3.54 3.02
CA ILE A 116 18.85 -4.94 3.48
C ILE A 116 19.50 -5.88 2.45
N GLY A 117 19.12 -5.76 1.19
CA GLY A 117 19.65 -6.59 0.10
C GLY A 117 21.15 -6.42 -0.07
N ARG A 118 21.65 -5.18 -0.03
CA ARG A 118 23.08 -4.87 -0.06
C ARG A 118 23.83 -5.53 1.09
N ARG A 119 23.29 -5.42 2.30
CA ARG A 119 23.94 -5.96 3.51
C ARG A 119 23.97 -7.47 3.54
N LEU A 120 22.92 -8.13 3.06
CA LEU A 120 22.79 -9.59 3.16
C LEU A 120 23.33 -10.32 1.92
N PHE A 121 23.23 -9.73 0.74
CA PHE A 121 23.47 -10.40 -0.55
C PHE A 121 24.41 -9.63 -1.48
N GLY A 122 24.86 -8.46 -1.06
CA GLY A 122 25.69 -7.57 -1.85
C GLY A 122 24.90 -6.57 -2.69
N ARG A 123 25.62 -5.56 -3.18
CA ARG A 123 25.05 -4.35 -3.80
C ARG A 123 24.24 -4.59 -5.06
N LYS A 124 24.69 -5.51 -5.94
CA LYS A 124 23.96 -5.86 -7.17
C LYS A 124 22.59 -6.46 -6.84
N THR A 125 22.54 -7.40 -5.91
CA THR A 125 21.29 -8.02 -5.46
C THR A 125 20.35 -6.99 -4.83
N GLY A 126 20.88 -6.13 -3.94
CA GLY A 126 20.10 -5.06 -3.33
C GLY A 126 19.47 -4.14 -4.39
N PHE A 127 20.24 -3.72 -5.37
CA PHE A 127 19.79 -2.85 -6.46
C PHE A 127 18.71 -3.51 -7.33
N ILE A 128 18.95 -4.75 -7.79
CA ILE A 128 17.96 -5.50 -8.57
C ILE A 128 16.68 -5.68 -7.77
N SER A 129 16.75 -6.14 -6.52
CA SER A 129 15.58 -6.34 -5.66
C SER A 129 14.74 -5.08 -5.50
N SER A 130 15.40 -3.94 -5.31
CA SER A 130 14.73 -2.66 -5.15
C SER A 130 14.02 -2.19 -6.43
N PHE A 131 14.61 -2.43 -7.60
CA PHE A 131 13.95 -2.18 -8.88
C PHE A 131 12.78 -3.11 -9.13
N LEU A 132 12.87 -4.40 -8.81
CA LEU A 132 11.76 -5.34 -8.91
C LEU A 132 10.59 -4.89 -8.02
N LEU A 133 10.88 -4.42 -6.80
CA LEU A 133 9.86 -3.87 -5.92
C LEU A 133 9.24 -2.60 -6.49
N LEU A 134 10.09 -1.63 -6.89
CA LEU A 134 9.65 -0.34 -7.43
C LEU A 134 8.77 -0.50 -8.68
N THR A 135 9.04 -1.51 -9.49
CA THR A 135 8.31 -1.81 -10.73
C THR A 135 7.36 -3.01 -10.58
N SER A 136 6.87 -3.26 -9.38
CA SER A 136 5.76 -4.19 -9.14
C SER A 136 4.45 -3.41 -9.14
N ALA A 137 3.53 -3.73 -10.04
CA ALA A 137 2.34 -2.92 -10.35
C ALA A 137 1.51 -2.54 -9.12
N MET A 138 1.28 -3.49 -8.19
CA MET A 138 0.49 -3.19 -6.99
C MET A 138 1.28 -2.41 -5.94
N PHE A 139 2.60 -2.54 -5.88
CA PHE A 139 3.42 -1.68 -5.03
C PHE A 139 3.34 -0.22 -5.49
N VAL A 140 3.45 0.03 -6.80
CA VAL A 140 3.28 1.37 -7.37
C VAL A 140 1.88 1.90 -7.11
N LEU A 141 0.84 1.10 -7.39
CA LEU A 141 -0.55 1.50 -7.18
C LEU A 141 -0.81 1.92 -5.73
N TRP A 142 -0.42 1.09 -4.75
CA TRP A 142 -0.66 1.38 -3.34
C TRP A 142 0.24 2.48 -2.79
N SER A 143 1.46 2.66 -3.31
CA SER A 143 2.32 3.81 -2.97
C SER A 143 1.71 5.14 -3.43
N ARG A 144 0.90 5.12 -4.49
CA ARG A 144 0.20 6.28 -5.06
C ARG A 144 -1.26 6.40 -4.61
N THR A 145 -1.64 5.66 -3.56
CA THR A 145 -2.99 5.67 -2.99
C THR A 145 -2.94 6.28 -1.59
N ALA A 146 -3.85 7.21 -1.30
CA ALA A 146 -3.99 7.80 0.04
C ALA A 146 -4.51 6.73 1.01
N SER A 147 -3.60 6.12 1.77
CA SER A 147 -3.88 5.05 2.73
C SER A 147 -2.69 4.80 3.67
N ALA A 148 -2.92 4.09 4.77
CA ALA A 148 -1.87 3.68 5.71
C ALA A 148 -1.09 2.42 5.27
N GLU A 149 -1.43 1.80 4.13
CA GLU A 149 -0.91 0.49 3.76
C GLU A 149 0.61 0.50 3.58
N ILE A 150 1.12 1.39 2.76
CA ILE A 150 2.56 1.47 2.46
C ILE A 150 3.36 2.04 3.65
N LEU A 151 2.77 2.93 4.46
CA LEU A 151 3.41 3.37 5.70
C LEU A 151 3.67 2.17 6.64
N ASN A 152 2.70 1.27 6.74
CA ASN A 152 2.83 0.05 7.53
C ASN A 152 3.87 -0.91 6.94
N VAL A 153 3.96 -1.04 5.61
CA VAL A 153 5.02 -1.82 4.94
C VAL A 153 6.40 -1.27 5.27
N LEU A 154 6.59 0.05 5.14
CA LEU A 154 7.85 0.71 5.49
C LEU A 154 8.24 0.45 6.94
N ALA A 155 7.30 0.63 7.88
CA ALA A 155 7.56 0.44 9.30
C ALA A 155 8.00 -1.00 9.62
N ILE A 156 7.34 -2.02 9.05
CA ILE A 156 7.70 -3.43 9.23
C ILE A 156 9.13 -3.68 8.74
N TRP A 157 9.47 -3.22 7.54
CA TRP A 157 10.79 -3.47 6.97
C TRP A 157 11.90 -2.63 7.60
N LEU A 158 11.60 -1.43 8.11
CA LEU A 158 12.51 -0.68 8.99
C LEU A 158 12.80 -1.45 10.28
N CYS A 159 11.80 -2.05 10.91
CA CYS A 159 12.00 -2.88 12.10
C CYS A 159 12.86 -4.12 11.79
N PHE A 160 12.66 -4.78 10.64
CA PHE A 160 13.53 -5.88 10.23
C PHE A 160 14.96 -5.42 9.95
N TRP A 161 15.15 -4.25 9.36
CA TRP A 161 16.47 -3.66 9.21
C TRP A 161 17.15 -3.36 10.55
N LEU A 162 16.41 -2.79 11.50
CA LEU A 162 16.93 -2.54 12.87
C LEU A 162 17.28 -3.85 13.57
N PHE A 163 16.46 -4.89 13.41
CA PHE A 163 16.75 -6.22 13.94
C PHE A 163 18.05 -6.77 13.35
N ILE A 164 18.21 -6.76 12.03
CA ILE A 164 19.41 -7.22 11.32
C ILE A 164 20.64 -6.36 11.68
N SER A 165 20.44 -5.06 11.94
CA SER A 165 21.54 -4.12 12.14
C SER A 165 22.13 -4.13 13.55
N GLY A 166 21.36 -4.48 14.56
CA GLY A 166 21.89 -4.47 15.91
C GLY A 166 20.95 -4.91 17.03
N ALA A 167 19.63 -4.86 16.83
CA ALA A 167 18.70 -5.22 17.91
C ALA A 167 18.87 -6.67 18.36
N HIS A 168 19.12 -7.61 17.44
CA HIS A 168 19.36 -9.03 17.77
C HIS A 168 20.59 -9.28 18.65
N HIS A 169 21.53 -8.34 18.67
CA HIS A 169 22.69 -8.33 19.58
C HIS A 169 22.43 -7.58 20.90
N GLY A 170 21.22 -7.01 21.06
CA GLY A 170 20.87 -6.21 22.23
C GLY A 170 21.48 -4.81 22.24
N SER A 171 21.82 -4.24 21.07
CA SER A 171 22.25 -2.85 20.98
C SER A 171 21.12 -1.90 21.39
N PRO A 172 21.28 -1.08 22.45
CA PRO A 172 20.18 -0.29 23.02
C PRO A 172 19.48 0.62 22.00
N VAL A 173 20.25 1.30 21.17
CA VAL A 173 19.71 2.22 20.16
C VAL A 173 18.80 1.49 19.16
N TYR A 174 19.25 0.36 18.64
CA TYR A 174 18.45 -0.40 17.66
C TYR A 174 17.21 -1.03 18.29
N VAL A 175 17.29 -1.48 19.54
CA VAL A 175 16.15 -2.02 20.29
C VAL A 175 15.12 -0.93 20.54
N ILE A 176 15.53 0.21 21.12
CA ILE A 176 14.63 1.33 21.43
C ILE A 176 13.96 1.85 20.15
N LEU A 177 14.72 2.05 19.06
CA LEU A 177 14.17 2.49 17.78
C LEU A 177 13.15 1.49 17.20
N LEU A 178 13.42 0.17 17.32
CA LEU A 178 12.50 -0.86 16.85
C LEU A 178 11.14 -0.76 17.57
N TYR A 179 11.15 -0.68 18.90
CA TYR A 179 9.92 -0.54 19.67
C TYR A 179 9.21 0.79 19.41
N SER A 180 9.96 1.88 19.27
CA SER A 180 9.42 3.20 18.95
C SER A 180 8.72 3.22 17.59
N ILE A 181 9.36 2.64 16.54
CA ILE A 181 8.74 2.52 15.21
C ILE A 181 7.50 1.64 15.26
N CYS A 182 7.52 0.51 15.99
CA CYS A 182 6.34 -0.32 16.19
C CYS A 182 5.18 0.45 16.84
N ALA A 183 5.48 1.26 17.86
CA ALA A 183 4.48 2.08 18.53
C ALA A 183 3.91 3.16 17.59
N ILE A 184 4.77 3.91 16.88
CA ILE A 184 4.35 4.93 15.91
C ILE A 184 3.52 4.30 14.78
N ALA A 185 3.93 3.17 14.23
CA ALA A 185 3.20 2.46 13.18
C ALA A 185 1.80 2.02 13.63
N SER A 186 1.62 1.75 14.93
CA SER A 186 0.31 1.41 15.47
C SER A 186 -0.69 2.57 15.36
N PHE A 187 -0.22 3.81 15.24
CA PHE A 187 -1.06 4.99 14.97
C PHE A 187 -1.29 5.26 13.49
N CYS A 188 -0.68 4.48 12.60
CA CYS A 188 -1.03 4.49 11.17
C CYS A 188 -2.15 3.50 10.86
N LYS A 189 -2.05 2.27 11.39
CA LYS A 189 -2.94 1.16 11.00
C LYS A 189 -3.31 0.23 12.16
N GLY A 190 -3.23 0.67 13.41
CA GLY A 190 -3.39 -0.20 14.56
C GLY A 190 -2.18 -1.11 14.80
N PRO A 191 -2.24 -2.05 15.76
CA PRO A 191 -1.10 -2.84 16.23
C PRO A 191 -0.62 -3.92 15.23
N VAL A 192 -0.92 -3.75 13.93
CA VAL A 192 -0.55 -4.73 12.87
C VAL A 192 0.96 -4.81 12.70
N ALA A 193 1.66 -3.66 12.66
CA ALA A 193 3.13 -3.66 12.49
C ALA A 193 3.86 -4.39 13.62
N PRO A 194 3.65 -4.06 14.91
CA PRO A 194 4.29 -4.81 15.99
C PRO A 194 3.91 -6.29 15.99
N ALA A 195 2.65 -6.63 15.73
CA ALA A 195 2.21 -8.03 15.67
C ALA A 195 2.96 -8.81 14.57
N VAL A 196 3.08 -8.25 13.36
CA VAL A 196 3.84 -8.86 12.26
C VAL A 196 5.33 -8.94 12.59
N VAL A 197 5.93 -7.88 13.12
CA VAL A 197 7.37 -7.82 13.40
C VAL A 197 7.75 -8.87 14.46
N PHE A 198 7.09 -8.84 15.61
CA PHE A 198 7.45 -9.76 16.71
C PHE A 198 7.10 -11.22 16.39
N SER A 199 5.96 -11.49 15.75
CA SER A 199 5.63 -12.85 15.31
C SER A 199 6.64 -13.39 14.29
N SER A 200 7.07 -12.56 13.32
CA SER A 200 8.04 -12.97 12.30
C SER A 200 9.43 -13.21 12.89
N ILE A 201 9.90 -12.37 13.81
CA ILE A 201 11.18 -12.55 14.50
C ILE A 201 11.13 -13.81 15.38
N THR A 202 10.03 -14.06 16.08
CA THR A 202 9.84 -15.25 16.91
C THR A 202 9.81 -16.50 16.04
N PHE A 203 9.09 -16.49 14.91
CA PHE A 203 9.04 -17.58 13.95
C PHE A 203 10.44 -17.91 13.39
N TYR A 204 11.19 -16.89 12.98
CA TYR A 204 12.58 -17.04 12.55
C TYR A 204 13.45 -17.66 13.66
N SER A 205 13.35 -17.14 14.88
CA SER A 205 14.14 -17.61 16.02
C SER A 205 13.84 -19.07 16.38
N MET A 206 12.57 -19.48 16.31
CA MET A 206 12.14 -20.86 16.52
C MET A 206 12.68 -21.78 15.42
N ALA A 207 12.56 -21.40 14.15
CA ALA A 207 13.07 -22.18 13.03
C ALA A 207 14.59 -22.38 13.13
N GLU A 208 15.33 -21.33 13.51
CA GLU A 208 16.78 -21.42 13.75
C GLU A 208 17.12 -22.33 14.92
N ALA A 209 16.35 -22.29 16.01
CA ALA A 209 16.55 -23.17 17.15
C ALA A 209 16.33 -24.66 16.75
N LEU A 210 15.32 -24.94 15.94
CA LEU A 210 15.08 -26.28 15.40
C LEU A 210 16.21 -26.76 14.48
N VAL A 211 16.71 -25.88 13.59
CA VAL A 211 17.85 -26.21 12.71
C VAL A 211 19.11 -26.52 13.51
N GLN A 212 19.39 -25.74 14.56
CA GLN A 212 20.55 -25.99 15.43
C GLN A 212 20.41 -27.26 16.29
N ALA A 213 19.21 -27.48 16.85
CA ALA A 213 18.94 -28.69 17.62
C ALA A 213 19.13 -29.95 16.76
N ARG A 214 18.70 -29.93 15.48
CA ARG A 214 18.90 -31.04 14.55
C ARG A 214 20.37 -31.37 14.29
N LYS A 215 21.26 -30.37 14.38
CA LYS A 215 22.71 -30.54 14.20
C LYS A 215 23.42 -31.03 15.46
N ASN A 216 22.93 -30.64 16.65
CA ASN A 216 23.61 -30.84 17.92
C ASN A 216 22.96 -31.94 18.83
N GLY A 217 22.01 -32.71 18.31
CA GLY A 217 21.15 -33.63 19.05
C GLY A 217 19.80 -32.98 19.36
N PHE A 218 18.72 -33.64 18.96
CA PHE A 218 17.35 -33.11 19.06
C PHE A 218 16.81 -33.31 20.49
N THR A 219 17.08 -32.32 21.36
CA THR A 219 16.56 -32.31 22.72
C THR A 219 15.76 -31.05 22.98
N PHE A 220 14.73 -31.14 23.81
CA PHE A 220 13.92 -29.97 24.21
C PHE A 220 14.76 -28.86 24.84
N TYR A 221 15.76 -29.23 25.67
CA TYR A 221 16.67 -28.29 26.31
C TYR A 221 17.54 -27.52 25.29
N ALA A 222 18.00 -28.17 24.23
CA ALA A 222 18.78 -27.54 23.18
C ALA A 222 17.92 -26.51 22.39
N ILE A 223 16.67 -26.85 22.08
CA ILE A 223 15.73 -25.97 21.42
C ILE A 223 15.43 -24.75 22.30
N LYS A 224 15.03 -24.99 23.57
CA LYS A 224 14.73 -23.94 24.54
C LYS A 224 15.92 -23.01 24.76
N GLY A 225 17.12 -23.56 24.98
CA GLY A 225 18.34 -22.77 25.18
C GLY A 225 18.68 -21.88 24.00
N THR A 226 18.59 -22.41 22.77
CA THR A 226 18.85 -21.64 21.55
C THR A 226 17.79 -20.55 21.33
N LEU A 227 16.52 -20.87 21.52
CA LEU A 227 15.41 -19.91 21.37
C LEU A 227 15.56 -18.76 22.37
N LEU A 228 15.77 -19.04 23.64
CA LEU A 228 15.97 -18.03 24.68
C LEU A 228 17.19 -17.16 24.38
N SER A 229 18.29 -17.74 23.87
CA SER A 229 19.48 -16.96 23.50
C SER A 229 19.19 -15.98 22.36
N LYS A 230 18.39 -16.39 21.36
CA LYS A 230 18.02 -15.54 20.22
C LYS A 230 16.98 -14.46 20.56
N LEU A 231 16.13 -14.72 21.54
CA LEU A 231 15.13 -13.77 22.04
C LEU A 231 15.60 -12.98 23.27
N ARG A 232 16.84 -13.20 23.72
CA ARG A 232 17.39 -12.54 24.91
C ARG A 232 17.33 -11.01 24.85
N TRP A 233 17.47 -10.42 23.68
CA TRP A 233 17.38 -8.97 23.49
C TRP A 233 15.98 -8.41 23.84
N ILE A 234 14.90 -9.21 23.73
CA ILE A 234 13.54 -8.81 24.12
C ILE A 234 13.41 -8.78 25.64
N ILE A 235 13.93 -9.83 26.32
CA ILE A 235 13.84 -9.99 27.79
C ILE A 235 15.03 -9.38 28.53
N SER A 236 15.91 -8.69 27.82
CA SER A 236 17.05 -7.97 28.40
C SER A 236 16.65 -6.60 28.95
N TRP A 237 17.56 -5.96 29.66
CA TRP A 237 17.40 -4.58 30.12
C TRP A 237 17.03 -3.62 28.97
N GLN A 238 17.69 -3.77 27.81
CA GLN A 238 17.43 -2.97 26.62
C GLN A 238 16.02 -3.23 26.08
N GLY A 239 15.57 -4.48 26.10
CA GLY A 239 14.22 -4.87 25.70
C GLY A 239 13.16 -4.28 26.63
N LEU A 240 13.40 -4.31 27.94
CA LEU A 240 12.51 -3.68 28.93
C LEU A 240 12.40 -2.17 28.67
N PHE A 241 13.53 -1.50 28.46
CA PHE A 241 13.53 -0.06 28.19
C PHE A 241 12.85 0.27 26.86
N GLY A 242 13.08 -0.53 25.82
CA GLY A 242 12.38 -0.45 24.54
C GLY A 242 10.87 -0.62 24.70
N THR A 243 10.44 -1.61 25.48
CA THR A 243 9.01 -1.85 25.77
C THR A 243 8.40 -0.66 26.51
N LEU A 244 9.04 -0.15 27.53
CA LEU A 244 8.56 1.02 28.27
C LEU A 244 8.43 2.25 27.36
N THR A 245 9.44 2.49 26.50
CA THR A 245 9.41 3.59 25.52
C THR A 245 8.26 3.38 24.52
N GLY A 246 8.12 2.19 23.96
CA GLY A 246 7.06 1.87 23.03
C GLY A 246 5.66 2.00 23.65
N VAL A 247 5.48 1.49 24.88
CA VAL A 247 4.24 1.63 25.64
C VAL A 247 3.93 3.09 25.94
N ALA A 248 4.93 3.88 26.38
CA ALA A 248 4.74 5.30 26.63
C ALA A 248 4.28 6.05 25.37
N ILE A 249 4.98 5.86 24.25
CA ILE A 249 4.58 6.45 22.96
C ILE A 249 3.15 6.01 22.61
N PHE A 250 2.86 4.71 22.69
CA PHE A 250 1.52 4.19 22.38
C PHE A 250 0.46 4.81 23.27
N THR A 251 0.67 4.85 24.58
CA THR A 251 -0.31 5.39 25.54
C THR A 251 -0.55 6.89 25.33
N ILE A 252 0.49 7.68 25.10
CA ILE A 252 0.35 9.12 24.84
C ILE A 252 -0.58 9.34 23.64
N PHE A 253 -0.30 8.71 22.52
CA PHE A 253 -1.13 8.88 21.32
C PHE A 253 -2.54 8.28 21.45
N LEU A 254 -2.71 7.19 22.21
CA LEU A 254 -4.02 6.57 22.44
C LEU A 254 -4.91 7.47 23.29
N LEU A 255 -4.34 8.12 24.30
CA LEU A 255 -5.08 8.98 25.23
C LEU A 255 -5.30 10.40 24.71
N MET A 256 -4.48 10.88 23.77
CA MET A 256 -4.67 12.22 23.20
C MET A 256 -6.11 12.51 22.75
N PRO A 257 -6.74 11.69 21.90
CA PRO A 257 -8.13 11.94 21.51
C PRO A 257 -9.08 11.96 22.71
N VAL A 258 -8.87 11.09 23.70
CA VAL A 258 -9.70 11.04 24.92
C VAL A 258 -9.58 12.34 25.72
N ILE A 259 -8.37 12.84 25.90
CA ILE A 259 -8.11 14.08 26.64
C ILE A 259 -8.75 15.29 25.95
N PHE A 260 -8.66 15.36 24.62
CA PHE A 260 -9.18 16.50 23.87
C PHE A 260 -10.68 16.44 23.59
N THR A 261 -11.26 15.25 23.53
CA THR A 261 -12.69 15.07 23.21
C THR A 261 -13.55 14.70 24.41
N GLY A 262 -12.98 14.27 25.52
CA GLY A 262 -13.68 13.73 26.69
C GLY A 262 -14.35 12.37 26.44
N SER A 263 -14.14 11.75 25.25
CA SER A 263 -14.82 10.51 24.83
C SER A 263 -13.87 9.35 24.66
N TRP A 264 -14.25 8.18 25.17
CA TRP A 264 -13.53 6.91 24.99
C TRP A 264 -13.81 6.22 23.65
N SER A 265 -14.67 6.79 22.82
CA SER A 265 -15.08 6.20 21.54
C SER A 265 -13.89 5.88 20.59
N SER A 266 -12.81 6.67 20.64
CA SER A 266 -11.59 6.40 19.89
C SER A 266 -10.90 5.10 20.31
N VAL A 267 -10.87 4.81 21.61
CA VAL A 267 -10.26 3.59 22.18
C VAL A 267 -11.13 2.37 21.88
N GLU A 268 -12.44 2.49 22.04
CA GLU A 268 -13.40 1.43 21.75
C GLU A 268 -13.37 1.04 20.27
N LEU A 269 -13.35 2.02 19.37
CA LEU A 269 -13.24 1.78 17.93
C LEU A 269 -11.89 1.18 17.55
N MET A 270 -10.78 1.64 18.14
CA MET A 270 -9.47 1.04 17.94
C MET A 270 -9.46 -0.44 18.35
N TRP A 271 -10.05 -0.77 19.49
CA TRP A 271 -10.20 -2.15 19.96
C TRP A 271 -11.02 -3.00 18.98
N ARG A 272 -12.20 -2.50 18.60
CA ARG A 272 -13.11 -3.19 17.67
C ARG A 272 -12.46 -3.45 16.32
N GLU A 273 -11.88 -2.42 15.70
CA GLU A 273 -11.33 -2.49 14.34
C GLU A 273 -10.00 -3.27 14.24
N ASN A 274 -9.25 -3.39 15.33
CA ASN A 274 -7.93 -4.02 15.26
C ASN A 274 -7.85 -5.35 16.02
N VAL A 275 -8.43 -5.44 17.22
CA VAL A 275 -8.35 -6.66 18.04
C VAL A 275 -9.54 -7.57 17.78
N GLN A 276 -10.75 -7.07 17.97
CA GLN A 276 -11.95 -7.88 17.78
C GLN A 276 -12.07 -8.40 16.35
N ARG A 277 -11.81 -7.57 15.36
CA ARG A 277 -11.85 -7.91 13.94
C ARG A 277 -10.85 -8.99 13.55
N PHE A 278 -9.69 -9.06 14.18
CA PHE A 278 -8.69 -10.09 13.90
C PHE A 278 -9.18 -11.49 14.31
N PHE A 279 -9.80 -11.59 15.52
CA PHE A 279 -10.26 -12.86 16.07
C PHE A 279 -11.70 -13.23 15.68
N ARG A 280 -12.58 -12.22 15.56
CA ARG A 280 -14.00 -12.38 15.22
C ARG A 280 -14.36 -11.39 14.11
N PRO A 281 -14.01 -11.70 12.86
CA PRO A 281 -14.25 -10.78 11.75
C PRO A 281 -15.75 -10.62 11.52
N PHE A 282 -16.20 -9.40 11.38
CA PHE A 282 -17.56 -9.03 11.03
C PHE A 282 -17.68 -8.59 9.57
N ASP A 283 -16.54 -8.43 8.86
CA ASP A 283 -16.48 -8.08 7.45
C ASP A 283 -15.24 -8.68 6.77
N HIS A 284 -15.21 -8.65 5.43
CA HIS A 284 -14.07 -9.09 4.60
C HIS A 284 -13.62 -10.52 4.91
N ILE A 285 -14.59 -11.43 5.06
CA ILE A 285 -14.34 -12.86 5.28
C ILE A 285 -14.06 -13.49 3.92
N GLU A 286 -12.79 -13.54 3.53
CA GLU A 286 -12.31 -14.16 2.31
C GLU A 286 -11.72 -15.55 2.61
N PRO A 287 -11.73 -16.51 1.65
CA PRO A 287 -11.14 -17.83 1.83
C PRO A 287 -9.64 -17.76 2.20
N PHE A 288 -9.12 -18.78 2.89
CA PHE A 288 -7.72 -18.84 3.32
C PHE A 288 -6.72 -18.76 2.15
N TYR A 289 -7.12 -19.21 0.94
CA TYR A 289 -6.29 -19.21 -0.25
C TYR A 289 -6.28 -17.87 -1.01
N THR A 290 -6.96 -16.86 -0.52
CA THR A 290 -7.08 -15.53 -1.14
C THR A 290 -5.73 -14.96 -1.55
N TYR A 291 -4.73 -15.05 -0.66
CA TYR A 291 -3.41 -14.49 -0.95
C TYR A 291 -2.61 -15.25 -2.01
N PHE A 292 -2.87 -16.55 -2.21
CA PHE A 292 -2.27 -17.30 -3.33
C PHE A 292 -2.71 -16.76 -4.69
N LYS A 293 -3.93 -16.22 -4.79
CA LYS A 293 -4.43 -15.57 -6.02
C LYS A 293 -3.83 -14.18 -6.20
N HIS A 294 -3.68 -13.43 -5.11
CA HIS A 294 -3.30 -12.02 -5.19
C HIS A 294 -1.78 -11.79 -5.29
N ILE A 295 -0.95 -12.58 -4.62
CA ILE A 295 0.51 -12.43 -4.65
C ILE A 295 1.06 -12.43 -6.10
N PRO A 296 0.67 -13.36 -7.00
CA PRO A 296 1.12 -13.33 -8.38
C PRO A 296 0.76 -12.04 -9.12
N VAL A 297 -0.44 -11.52 -8.90
CA VAL A 297 -0.89 -10.25 -9.51
C VAL A 297 -0.14 -9.06 -8.91
N PHE A 298 0.10 -9.08 -7.61
CA PHE A 298 0.74 -7.98 -6.88
C PHE A 298 2.21 -7.81 -7.25
N PHE A 299 2.88 -8.92 -7.54
CA PHE A 299 4.28 -8.92 -7.93
C PHE A 299 4.49 -8.91 -9.46
N ALA A 300 3.41 -8.82 -10.25
CA ALA A 300 3.52 -8.66 -11.70
C ALA A 300 4.30 -7.37 -12.06
N PRO A 301 5.13 -7.39 -13.14
CA PRO A 301 5.33 -8.49 -14.08
C PRO A 301 6.40 -9.52 -13.64
N TRP A 302 6.96 -9.40 -12.46
CA TRP A 302 8.08 -10.22 -11.96
C TRP A 302 7.65 -11.59 -11.42
N THR A 303 6.38 -11.94 -11.50
CA THR A 303 5.81 -13.18 -10.94
C THR A 303 6.50 -14.44 -11.45
N LEU A 304 6.84 -14.50 -12.75
CA LEU A 304 7.52 -15.66 -13.31
C LEU A 304 8.95 -15.81 -12.77
N PHE A 305 9.67 -14.70 -12.58
CA PHE A 305 10.97 -14.71 -11.94
C PHE A 305 10.89 -15.14 -10.47
N MET A 306 9.87 -14.69 -9.76
CA MET A 306 9.58 -15.12 -8.39
C MET A 306 9.39 -16.64 -8.36
N LEU A 307 8.49 -17.19 -9.18
CA LEU A 307 8.23 -18.63 -9.24
C LEU A 307 9.49 -19.43 -9.62
N ALA A 308 10.27 -18.94 -10.60
CA ALA A 308 11.53 -19.55 -11.00
C ALA A 308 12.61 -19.53 -9.91
N SER A 309 12.49 -18.63 -8.93
CA SER A 309 13.42 -18.53 -7.80
C SER A 309 13.09 -19.50 -6.65
N PHE A 310 11.86 -20.03 -6.55
CA PHE A 310 11.47 -20.94 -5.47
C PHE A 310 12.19 -22.28 -5.45
N PRO A 311 12.48 -22.98 -6.57
CA PRO A 311 13.21 -24.24 -6.54
C PRO A 311 14.57 -24.16 -5.85
N GLY A 312 15.24 -23.01 -5.92
CA GLY A 312 16.51 -22.74 -5.27
C GLY A 312 16.41 -22.54 -3.74
N ILE A 313 15.24 -22.35 -3.19
CA ILE A 313 15.04 -22.07 -1.74
C ILE A 313 15.59 -23.20 -0.86
N ARG A 314 15.47 -24.46 -1.25
CA ARG A 314 16.00 -25.60 -0.49
C ARG A 314 17.51 -25.51 -0.29
N CYS A 315 18.23 -25.10 -1.33
CA CYS A 315 19.68 -24.92 -1.28
C CYS A 315 20.05 -23.61 -0.57
N ARG A 316 19.32 -22.54 -0.84
CA ARG A 316 19.50 -21.21 -0.23
C ARG A 316 19.22 -21.21 1.26
N GLY A 317 18.26 -21.98 1.73
CA GLY A 317 17.96 -22.11 3.15
C GLY A 317 19.10 -22.69 4.01
N LYS A 318 20.23 -23.12 3.40
CA LYS A 318 21.45 -23.49 4.12
C LYS A 318 22.22 -22.25 4.60
N ASN A 319 22.14 -21.15 3.89
CA ASN A 319 22.82 -19.89 4.23
C ASN A 319 21.95 -19.04 5.17
N ILE A 320 22.53 -18.50 6.22
CA ILE A 320 21.80 -17.77 7.27
C ILE A 320 21.08 -16.52 6.71
N PRO A 321 21.73 -15.65 5.89
CA PRO A 321 21.07 -14.47 5.33
C PRO A 321 19.84 -14.81 4.48
N GLU A 322 19.94 -15.82 3.64
CA GLU A 322 18.84 -16.24 2.75
C GLU A 322 17.70 -16.84 3.57
N ARG A 323 18.03 -17.72 4.55
CA ARG A 323 17.06 -18.32 5.46
C ARG A 323 16.32 -17.26 6.27
N LEU A 324 17.00 -16.23 6.74
CA LEU A 324 16.38 -15.11 7.44
C LEU A 324 15.27 -14.47 6.59
N ILE A 325 15.59 -14.04 5.37
CA ILE A 325 14.61 -13.37 4.51
C ILE A 325 13.46 -14.31 4.13
N ILE A 326 13.75 -15.57 3.82
CA ILE A 326 12.73 -16.58 3.51
C ILE A 326 11.77 -16.76 4.68
N LEU A 327 12.30 -16.93 5.90
CA LEU A 327 11.48 -17.16 7.08
C LEU A 327 10.67 -15.92 7.51
N LEU A 328 11.24 -14.72 7.43
CA LEU A 328 10.49 -13.48 7.68
C LEU A 328 9.35 -13.30 6.66
N THR A 329 9.63 -13.55 5.38
CA THR A 329 8.62 -13.48 4.30
C THR A 329 7.51 -14.51 4.50
N LEU A 330 7.87 -15.74 4.84
CA LEU A 330 6.92 -16.82 5.14
C LEU A 330 6.08 -16.51 6.39
N ALA A 331 6.69 -15.95 7.42
CA ALA A 331 5.97 -15.56 8.63
C ALA A 331 4.92 -14.47 8.35
N ILE A 332 5.24 -13.47 7.52
CA ILE A 332 4.27 -12.46 7.06
C ILE A 332 3.09 -13.14 6.35
N PHE A 333 3.38 -14.07 5.43
CA PHE A 333 2.35 -14.80 4.71
C PHE A 333 1.45 -15.60 5.66
N ILE A 334 2.03 -16.34 6.59
CA ILE A 334 1.30 -17.13 7.59
C ILE A 334 0.45 -16.22 8.47
N PHE A 335 1.00 -15.11 8.97
CA PHE A 335 0.30 -14.16 9.83
C PHE A 335 -0.99 -13.66 9.19
N PHE A 336 -0.92 -13.17 7.96
CA PHE A 336 -2.12 -12.67 7.28
C PHE A 336 -3.08 -13.79 6.84
N THR A 337 -2.57 -14.98 6.54
CA THR A 337 -3.40 -16.13 6.17
C THR A 337 -4.21 -16.66 7.36
N ILE A 338 -3.66 -16.62 8.57
CA ILE A 338 -4.35 -17.04 9.80
C ILE A 338 -5.39 -16.00 10.24
N SER A 339 -5.21 -14.71 9.89
CA SER A 339 -6.19 -13.67 10.21
C SER A 339 -7.58 -14.02 9.68
N GLY A 340 -8.62 -13.78 10.48
CA GLY A 340 -10.00 -14.01 10.08
C GLY A 340 -10.47 -13.03 9.00
N SER A 341 -10.13 -11.74 9.12
CA SER A 341 -10.46 -10.71 8.12
C SER A 341 -9.34 -10.58 7.10
N ARG A 342 -9.68 -10.72 5.81
CA ARG A 342 -8.72 -10.71 4.69
C ARG A 342 -9.19 -9.74 3.62
N ARG A 343 -8.31 -8.80 3.26
CA ARG A 343 -8.39 -8.02 2.01
C ARG A 343 -7.17 -8.30 1.17
N SER A 344 -7.31 -8.26 -0.14
CA SER A 344 -6.20 -8.53 -1.07
C SER A 344 -4.93 -7.76 -0.71
N TYR A 345 -5.04 -6.50 -0.35
CA TYR A 345 -3.89 -5.63 -0.09
C TYR A 345 -3.27 -5.75 1.32
N TYR A 346 -3.86 -6.51 2.25
CA TYR A 346 -3.23 -6.74 3.56
C TYR A 346 -1.89 -7.48 3.43
N ILE A 347 -1.71 -8.24 2.35
CA ILE A 347 -0.48 -9.00 2.08
C ILE A 347 0.67 -8.13 1.53
N LEU A 348 0.49 -6.83 1.28
CA LEU A 348 1.54 -5.94 0.74
C LEU A 348 2.89 -6.02 1.48
N PRO A 349 2.96 -6.21 2.81
CA PRO A 349 4.23 -6.35 3.51
C PRO A 349 5.12 -7.51 3.05
N ILE A 350 4.59 -8.47 2.29
CA ILE A 350 5.38 -9.58 1.74
C ILE A 350 6.27 -9.15 0.57
N LEU A 351 5.89 -8.08 -0.17
CA LEU A 351 6.53 -7.72 -1.45
C LEU A 351 8.03 -7.44 -1.36
N PRO A 352 8.56 -6.69 -0.37
CA PRO A 352 10.00 -6.48 -0.27
C PRO A 352 10.77 -7.79 -0.04
N GLY A 353 10.21 -8.74 0.73
CA GLY A 353 10.81 -10.06 0.92
C GLY A 353 10.83 -10.89 -0.35
N LEU A 354 9.72 -10.90 -1.10
CA LEU A 354 9.67 -11.55 -2.42
C LEU A 354 10.67 -10.92 -3.40
N ALA A 355 10.80 -9.59 -3.39
CA ALA A 355 11.76 -8.88 -4.22
C ALA A 355 13.21 -9.26 -3.88
N LEU A 356 13.54 -9.38 -2.59
CA LEU A 356 14.87 -9.82 -2.13
C LEU A 356 15.18 -11.27 -2.55
N ILE A 357 14.24 -12.19 -2.40
CA ILE A 357 14.38 -13.59 -2.80
C ILE A 357 14.55 -13.70 -4.33
N THR A 358 13.72 -12.98 -5.08
CA THR A 358 13.73 -12.97 -6.54
C THR A 358 15.00 -12.31 -7.08
N GLY A 359 15.40 -11.17 -6.53
CA GLY A 359 16.62 -10.46 -6.91
C GLY A 359 17.87 -11.28 -6.65
N LYS A 360 17.93 -12.06 -5.56
CA LYS A 360 19.00 -13.02 -5.31
C LYS A 360 19.02 -14.12 -6.39
N GLY A 361 17.84 -14.68 -6.75
CA GLY A 361 17.73 -15.66 -7.83
C GLY A 361 18.22 -15.14 -9.18
N ILE A 362 17.86 -13.90 -9.52
CA ILE A 362 18.34 -13.25 -10.74
C ILE A 362 19.85 -13.01 -10.68
N THR A 363 20.38 -12.53 -9.55
CA THR A 363 21.83 -12.30 -9.40
C THR A 363 22.62 -13.59 -9.56
N ASP A 364 22.16 -14.69 -8.97
CA ASP A 364 22.80 -16.02 -9.12
C ASP A 364 22.79 -16.47 -10.57
N TRP A 365 21.71 -16.20 -11.31
CA TRP A 365 21.65 -16.49 -12.74
C TRP A 365 22.62 -15.62 -13.54
N LEU A 366 22.74 -14.34 -13.24
CA LEU A 366 23.66 -13.42 -13.92
C LEU A 366 25.14 -13.77 -13.67
N THR A 367 25.46 -14.37 -12.53
CA THR A 367 26.84 -14.78 -12.16
C THR A 367 27.14 -16.25 -12.50
N ASP A 368 26.24 -16.94 -13.21
CA ASP A 368 26.30 -18.37 -13.52
C ASP A 368 26.58 -19.28 -12.29
N SER A 369 26.06 -18.84 -11.13
CA SER A 369 26.21 -19.58 -9.88
C SER A 369 25.25 -20.78 -9.85
N ARG A 370 25.75 -21.95 -10.28
CA ARG A 370 24.96 -23.19 -10.42
C ARG A 370 24.57 -23.84 -9.09
N GLU A 371 25.25 -23.49 -8.00
CA GLU A 371 25.06 -24.15 -6.72
C GLU A 371 23.66 -23.98 -6.10
N HIS A 372 22.95 -22.89 -6.44
CA HIS A 372 21.76 -22.49 -5.69
C HIS A 372 20.55 -22.08 -6.54
N THR A 373 20.66 -22.07 -7.89
CA THR A 373 19.59 -21.55 -8.75
C THR A 373 19.34 -22.49 -9.93
N ASN A 374 18.08 -22.78 -10.22
CA ASN A 374 17.71 -23.41 -11.48
C ASN A 374 17.82 -22.37 -12.60
N LEU A 375 19.04 -22.25 -13.18
CA LEU A 375 19.36 -21.25 -14.21
C LEU A 375 18.42 -21.33 -15.41
N TRP A 376 17.98 -22.55 -15.74
CA TRP A 376 17.03 -22.78 -16.83
C TRP A 376 15.67 -22.15 -16.52
N ALA A 377 15.16 -22.33 -15.29
CA ALA A 377 13.87 -21.77 -14.88
C ALA A 377 13.88 -20.22 -14.92
N VAL A 378 14.96 -19.58 -14.44
CA VAL A 378 15.08 -18.11 -14.48
C VAL A 378 15.20 -17.60 -15.92
N LYS A 379 15.94 -18.30 -16.78
CA LYS A 379 16.02 -17.98 -18.21
C LYS A 379 14.65 -18.11 -18.89
N SER A 380 13.91 -19.18 -18.60
CA SER A 380 12.56 -19.37 -19.12
C SER A 380 11.62 -18.26 -18.63
N ALA A 381 11.68 -17.89 -17.36
CA ALA A 381 10.91 -16.77 -16.81
C ALA A 381 11.20 -15.46 -17.55
N ALA A 382 12.49 -15.19 -17.88
CA ALA A 382 12.88 -14.02 -18.66
C ALA A 382 12.24 -14.02 -20.06
N ILE A 383 12.30 -15.16 -20.76
CA ILE A 383 11.73 -15.34 -22.09
C ILE A 383 10.21 -15.12 -22.05
N PHE A 384 9.50 -15.79 -21.12
CA PHE A 384 8.04 -15.66 -21.01
C PHE A 384 7.62 -14.26 -20.61
N THR A 385 8.35 -13.59 -19.69
CA THR A 385 8.04 -12.20 -19.32
C THR A 385 8.18 -11.26 -20.52
N CYS A 386 9.25 -11.38 -21.32
CA CYS A 386 9.39 -10.62 -22.56
C CYS A 386 8.23 -10.87 -23.52
N SER A 387 7.86 -12.14 -23.72
CA SER A 387 6.74 -12.52 -24.61
C SER A 387 5.40 -11.92 -24.16
N ILE A 388 5.12 -11.92 -22.84
CA ILE A 388 3.92 -11.31 -22.27
C ILE A 388 3.91 -9.80 -22.52
N LEU A 389 5.05 -9.11 -22.34
CA LEU A 389 5.13 -7.66 -22.56
C LEU A 389 5.05 -7.29 -24.05
N ILE A 390 5.60 -8.10 -24.95
CA ILE A 390 5.40 -7.95 -26.39
C ILE A 390 3.92 -8.09 -26.73
N LEU A 391 3.26 -9.12 -26.22
CA LEU A 391 1.83 -9.32 -26.43
C LEU A 391 1.01 -8.16 -25.86
N ALA A 392 1.36 -7.66 -24.67
CA ALA A 392 0.71 -6.47 -24.10
C ALA A 392 0.88 -5.23 -25.02
N GLY A 393 2.05 -5.06 -25.63
CA GLY A 393 2.30 -4.01 -26.62
C GLY A 393 1.40 -4.14 -27.85
N ILE A 394 1.24 -5.35 -28.39
CA ILE A 394 0.32 -5.65 -29.50
C ILE A 394 -1.12 -5.34 -29.08
N CYS A 395 -1.56 -5.80 -27.90
CA CYS A 395 -2.90 -5.52 -27.38
C CYS A 395 -3.17 -4.01 -27.22
N LEU A 396 -2.18 -3.21 -26.80
CA LEU A 396 -2.32 -1.75 -26.72
C LEU A 396 -2.53 -1.12 -28.08
N ILE A 397 -1.81 -1.56 -29.11
CA ILE A 397 -1.99 -1.07 -30.49
C ILE A 397 -3.37 -1.46 -31.03
N LEU A 398 -3.79 -2.71 -30.84
CA LEU A 398 -5.11 -3.18 -31.27
C LEU A 398 -6.26 -2.46 -30.51
N ALA A 399 -6.09 -2.22 -29.23
CA ALA A 399 -7.06 -1.48 -28.42
C ALA A 399 -7.23 -0.02 -28.88
N TYR A 400 -6.22 0.58 -29.48
CA TYR A 400 -6.33 1.93 -30.05
C TYR A 400 -7.28 2.00 -31.25
N SER A 401 -7.36 0.94 -32.05
CA SER A 401 -8.26 0.85 -33.20
C SER A 401 -9.72 0.53 -32.84
N ASP A 402 -9.99 0.10 -31.62
CA ASP A 402 -11.37 -0.17 -31.15
C ASP A 402 -12.00 1.09 -30.54
N ASN A 403 -12.90 1.74 -31.28
CA ASN A 403 -13.61 2.95 -30.85
C ASN A 403 -14.45 2.79 -29.56
N ARG A 404 -14.69 1.57 -29.10
CA ARG A 404 -15.41 1.28 -27.85
C ARG A 404 -14.53 1.46 -26.61
N ILE A 405 -13.20 1.42 -26.81
CA ILE A 405 -12.22 1.53 -25.72
C ILE A 405 -11.71 2.96 -25.69
N PRO A 406 -11.73 3.65 -24.53
CA PRO A 406 -11.09 4.96 -24.40
C PRO A 406 -9.61 4.84 -24.76
N SER A 407 -9.15 5.65 -25.68
CA SER A 407 -7.81 5.54 -26.24
C SER A 407 -7.08 6.90 -26.31
N HIS A 408 -5.77 6.84 -26.44
CA HIS A 408 -4.90 7.99 -26.63
C HIS A 408 -3.79 7.62 -27.62
N VAL A 409 -3.42 8.51 -28.52
CA VAL A 409 -2.44 8.25 -29.60
C VAL A 409 -1.11 7.69 -29.07
N SER A 410 -0.71 8.03 -27.84
CA SER A 410 0.51 7.48 -27.22
C SER A 410 0.46 5.97 -26.97
N GLN A 411 -0.73 5.32 -27.05
CA GLN A 411 -0.85 3.86 -26.99
C GLN A 411 -0.09 3.17 -28.12
N LEU A 412 -0.08 3.79 -29.31
CA LEU A 412 0.71 3.30 -30.45
C LEU A 412 2.20 3.35 -30.16
N ALA A 413 2.66 4.48 -29.61
CA ALA A 413 4.09 4.66 -29.29
C ALA A 413 4.57 3.70 -28.20
N ILE A 414 3.81 3.58 -27.10
CA ILE A 414 4.19 2.68 -25.98
C ILE A 414 4.04 1.20 -26.38
N GLY A 415 3.06 0.87 -27.22
CA GLY A 415 2.91 -0.48 -27.77
C GLY A 415 4.06 -0.85 -28.68
N ALA A 416 4.44 0.02 -29.61
CA ALA A 416 5.63 -0.18 -30.47
C ALA A 416 6.92 -0.28 -29.64
N PHE A 417 7.10 0.59 -28.65
CA PHE A 417 8.23 0.52 -27.72
C PHE A 417 8.28 -0.83 -26.97
N ALA A 418 7.14 -1.33 -26.50
CA ALA A 418 7.07 -2.62 -25.81
C ALA A 418 7.48 -3.79 -26.71
N ILE A 419 7.07 -3.78 -27.98
CA ILE A 419 7.46 -4.78 -28.98
C ILE A 419 8.97 -4.70 -29.25
N ILE A 420 9.50 -3.52 -29.52
CA ILE A 420 10.93 -3.34 -29.86
C ILE A 420 11.81 -3.70 -28.65
N ALA A 421 11.55 -3.12 -27.49
CA ALA A 421 12.35 -3.34 -26.29
C ALA A 421 12.24 -4.79 -25.79
N GLY A 422 11.02 -5.37 -25.80
CA GLY A 422 10.79 -6.76 -25.44
C GLY A 422 11.53 -7.74 -26.37
N THR A 423 11.46 -7.51 -27.68
CA THR A 423 12.18 -8.33 -28.68
C THR A 423 13.70 -8.18 -28.54
N THR A 424 14.19 -6.95 -28.33
CA THR A 424 15.62 -6.70 -28.09
C THR A 424 16.11 -7.41 -26.84
N SER A 425 15.36 -7.32 -25.74
CA SER A 425 15.67 -8.03 -24.48
C SER A 425 15.72 -9.54 -24.72
N LEU A 426 14.74 -10.09 -25.44
CA LEU A 426 14.66 -11.51 -25.79
C LEU A 426 15.89 -11.97 -26.60
N ILE A 427 16.27 -11.22 -27.63
CA ILE A 427 17.46 -11.49 -28.45
C ILE A 427 18.71 -11.51 -27.57
N LEU A 428 18.86 -10.56 -26.64
CA LEU A 428 20.02 -10.50 -25.74
C LEU A 428 20.09 -11.71 -24.80
N PHE A 429 18.93 -12.22 -24.31
CA PHE A 429 18.91 -13.45 -23.53
C PHE A 429 19.35 -14.67 -24.33
N PHE A 430 18.96 -14.76 -25.60
CA PHE A 430 19.45 -15.82 -26.50
C PHE A 430 20.94 -15.69 -26.83
N LYS A 431 21.43 -14.46 -27.00
CA LYS A 431 22.84 -14.17 -27.23
C LYS A 431 23.73 -14.32 -25.98
N LYS A 432 23.18 -14.80 -24.86
CA LYS A 432 23.89 -14.96 -23.58
C LYS A 432 24.46 -13.65 -23.01
N ILE A 433 23.76 -12.54 -23.19
CA ILE A 433 24.08 -11.23 -22.61
C ILE A 433 22.95 -10.83 -21.64
N PRO A 434 22.74 -11.60 -20.53
CA PRO A 434 21.55 -11.47 -19.71
C PRO A 434 21.49 -10.15 -18.93
N GLU A 435 22.64 -9.55 -18.56
CA GLU A 435 22.66 -8.27 -17.84
C GLU A 435 22.03 -7.14 -18.66
N LYS A 436 22.40 -7.02 -19.95
CA LYS A 436 21.82 -6.01 -20.84
C LYS A 436 20.36 -6.30 -21.15
N GLY A 437 20.02 -7.59 -21.36
CA GLY A 437 18.63 -8.00 -21.54
C GLY A 437 17.75 -7.63 -20.36
N LEU A 438 18.20 -7.90 -19.13
CA LEU A 438 17.48 -7.54 -17.90
C LEU A 438 17.34 -6.01 -17.74
N ALA A 439 18.41 -5.25 -18.04
CA ALA A 439 18.36 -3.79 -17.96
C ALA A 439 17.29 -3.21 -18.91
N ILE A 440 17.22 -3.69 -20.16
CA ILE A 440 16.19 -3.28 -21.11
C ILE A 440 14.81 -3.70 -20.63
N LEU A 441 14.64 -4.92 -20.12
CA LEU A 441 13.37 -5.42 -19.61
C LEU A 441 12.86 -4.57 -18.43
N VAL A 442 13.71 -4.25 -17.46
CA VAL A 442 13.34 -3.39 -16.32
C VAL A 442 12.99 -1.98 -16.79
N SER A 443 13.76 -1.42 -17.74
CA SER A 443 13.46 -0.10 -18.33
C SER A 443 12.14 -0.10 -19.08
N LEU A 444 11.82 -1.18 -19.80
CA LEU A 444 10.54 -1.35 -20.47
C LEU A 444 9.37 -1.32 -19.48
N VAL A 445 9.45 -2.13 -18.41
CA VAL A 445 8.40 -2.17 -17.37
C VAL A 445 8.23 -0.78 -16.73
N PHE A 446 9.34 -0.13 -16.38
CA PHE A 446 9.32 1.20 -15.77
C PHE A 446 8.60 2.23 -16.67
N ILE A 447 8.91 2.26 -17.96
CA ILE A 447 8.31 3.19 -18.92
C ILE A 447 6.82 2.85 -19.16
N MET A 448 6.47 1.56 -19.24
CA MET A 448 5.07 1.14 -19.37
C MET A 448 4.25 1.52 -18.14
N GLU A 449 4.77 1.35 -16.94
CA GLU A 449 4.10 1.77 -15.70
C GLU A 449 3.98 3.29 -15.61
N LEU A 450 5.04 4.03 -15.95
CA LEU A 450 4.99 5.49 -15.99
C LEU A 450 3.89 5.98 -16.94
N TRP A 451 3.79 5.38 -18.13
CA TRP A 451 2.72 5.68 -19.07
C TRP A 451 1.35 5.26 -18.51
N ALA A 452 1.23 4.08 -17.93
CA ALA A 452 -0.03 3.57 -17.38
C ALA A 452 -0.57 4.47 -16.25
N PHE A 453 0.29 4.93 -15.35
CA PHE A 453 -0.11 5.77 -14.21
C PHE A 453 -0.23 7.27 -14.54
N THR A 454 0.17 7.70 -15.73
CA THR A 454 -0.01 9.09 -16.21
C THR A 454 -1.09 9.16 -17.27
N VAL A 455 -0.80 8.70 -18.47
CA VAL A 455 -1.71 8.78 -19.61
C VAL A 455 -2.83 7.73 -19.54
N GLY A 456 -2.48 6.48 -19.28
CA GLY A 456 -3.44 5.37 -19.20
C GLY A 456 -4.52 5.62 -18.14
N MET A 457 -4.10 6.07 -16.96
CA MET A 457 -5.02 6.41 -15.88
C MET A 457 -5.90 7.63 -16.25
N ALA A 458 -5.34 8.65 -16.89
CA ALA A 458 -6.11 9.83 -17.36
C ALA A 458 -7.21 9.44 -18.35
N VAL A 459 -6.92 8.48 -19.23
CA VAL A 459 -7.89 7.96 -20.20
C VAL A 459 -8.99 7.17 -19.48
N ALA A 460 -8.62 6.32 -18.51
CA ALA A 460 -9.57 5.53 -17.75
C ALA A 460 -10.51 6.40 -16.89
N GLU A 461 -9.99 7.47 -16.30
CA GLU A 461 -10.73 8.39 -15.43
C GLU A 461 -11.88 9.10 -16.16
N LYS A 462 -11.80 9.34 -17.47
CA LYS A 462 -12.87 9.99 -18.24
C LYS A 462 -14.22 9.29 -18.14
N LYS A 463 -14.24 8.00 -17.79
CA LYS A 463 -15.46 7.17 -17.73
C LYS A 463 -15.79 6.61 -16.34
N ARG A 464 -15.01 6.90 -15.30
CA ARG A 464 -15.12 6.20 -14.01
C ARG A 464 -14.93 7.07 -12.78
N THR A 465 -15.29 8.36 -12.84
CA THR A 465 -15.05 9.25 -11.70
C THR A 465 -16.24 10.15 -11.41
N LEU A 466 -16.50 10.36 -10.13
CA LEU A 466 -17.49 11.34 -9.67
C LEU A 466 -16.93 12.78 -9.67
N ARG A 467 -15.61 12.98 -9.89
CA ARG A 467 -14.96 14.30 -9.81
C ARG A 467 -15.55 15.34 -10.79
N PRO A 468 -15.81 15.04 -12.08
CA PRO A 468 -16.42 16.01 -12.97
C PRO A 468 -17.79 16.48 -12.48
N PHE A 469 -18.64 15.54 -12.04
CA PHE A 469 -19.94 15.87 -11.46
C PHE A 469 -19.80 16.78 -10.24
N ALA A 470 -18.97 16.37 -9.27
CA ALA A 470 -18.80 17.11 -8.03
C ALA A 470 -18.24 18.53 -8.24
N LEU A 471 -17.28 18.70 -9.16
CA LEU A 471 -16.73 20.03 -9.49
C LEU A 471 -17.76 20.91 -10.19
N LYS A 472 -18.57 20.35 -11.11
CA LYS A 472 -19.66 21.07 -11.77
C LYS A 472 -20.74 21.47 -10.78
N ALA A 473 -21.08 20.58 -9.84
CA ALA A 473 -22.03 20.87 -8.75
C ALA A 473 -21.47 21.96 -7.82
N ALA A 474 -20.19 21.89 -7.46
CA ALA A 474 -19.55 22.90 -6.61
C ALA A 474 -19.56 24.29 -7.25
N ASP A 475 -19.30 24.39 -8.56
CA ASP A 475 -19.32 25.64 -9.30
C ASP A 475 -20.75 26.20 -9.41
N TYR A 476 -21.73 25.35 -9.74
CA TYR A 476 -23.15 25.74 -9.82
C TYR A 476 -23.68 26.25 -8.46
N LEU A 477 -23.30 25.59 -7.39
CA LEU A 477 -23.76 25.89 -6.04
C LEU A 477 -22.93 26.99 -5.34
N LYS A 478 -21.92 27.58 -5.99
CA LYS A 478 -20.93 28.46 -5.36
C LYS A 478 -21.52 29.57 -4.48
N ASN A 479 -22.64 30.16 -4.90
CA ASN A 479 -23.32 31.23 -4.19
C ASN A 479 -24.53 30.77 -3.37
N VAL A 480 -24.71 29.44 -3.19
CA VAL A 480 -25.79 28.86 -2.42
C VAL A 480 -25.28 28.57 -1.02
N SER A 481 -26.06 28.92 0.01
CA SER A 481 -25.75 28.62 1.39
C SER A 481 -25.86 27.11 1.68
N ASP A 482 -25.01 26.58 2.57
CA ASP A 482 -24.92 25.14 2.85
C ASP A 482 -26.21 24.56 3.48
N ASP A 483 -27.00 25.38 4.20
CA ASP A 483 -28.30 25.00 4.75
C ASP A 483 -29.36 24.68 3.69
N LYS A 484 -29.19 25.18 2.44
CA LYS A 484 -30.06 24.91 1.30
C LYS A 484 -29.63 23.70 0.47
N ILE A 485 -28.56 23.01 0.85
CA ILE A 485 -28.01 21.88 0.12
C ILE A 485 -28.11 20.63 0.99
N ALA A 486 -28.60 19.54 0.43
CA ALA A 486 -28.61 18.24 1.12
C ALA A 486 -28.09 17.12 0.22
N LEU A 487 -27.46 16.14 0.87
CA LEU A 487 -27.04 14.87 0.25
C LEU A 487 -28.14 13.85 0.47
N CYS A 488 -28.47 13.07 -0.54
CA CYS A 488 -29.47 12.03 -0.46
C CYS A 488 -28.83 10.65 -0.41
N ARG A 489 -29.12 9.89 0.66
CA ARG A 489 -28.63 8.54 0.92
C ARG A 489 -27.14 8.49 1.20
N ASP A 490 -26.57 7.27 1.19
CA ASP A 490 -25.13 7.06 1.33
C ASP A 490 -24.36 7.79 0.23
N TYR A 491 -23.36 8.55 0.65
CA TYR A 491 -22.52 9.32 -0.26
C TYR A 491 -21.06 8.86 -0.16
N ASP A 492 -20.33 8.96 -1.27
CA ASP A 492 -18.88 8.77 -1.25
C ASP A 492 -18.21 10.00 -0.61
N SER A 493 -17.32 9.78 0.34
CA SER A 493 -16.56 10.87 1.00
C SER A 493 -15.78 11.74 0.00
N ALA A 494 -15.41 11.20 -1.17
CA ALA A 494 -14.81 11.96 -2.23
C ALA A 494 -15.77 13.02 -2.82
N LEU A 495 -17.10 12.79 -2.78
CA LEU A 495 -18.08 13.79 -3.21
C LEU A 495 -18.00 15.04 -2.33
N VAL A 496 -18.02 14.89 -1.01
CA VAL A 496 -17.92 16.00 -0.06
C VAL A 496 -16.59 16.73 -0.21
N PHE A 497 -15.50 15.97 -0.37
CA PHE A 497 -14.17 16.53 -0.63
C PHE A 497 -14.13 17.45 -1.86
N TYR A 498 -14.70 17.00 -2.98
CA TYR A 498 -14.70 17.80 -4.22
C TYR A 498 -15.71 18.94 -4.21
N LEU A 499 -16.82 18.80 -3.50
CA LEU A 499 -17.77 19.91 -3.27
C LEU A 499 -17.13 21.03 -2.45
N LYS A 500 -16.11 20.72 -1.63
CA LYS A 500 -15.41 21.66 -0.74
C LYS A 500 -16.36 22.38 0.23
N ARG A 501 -17.40 21.70 0.64
CA ARG A 501 -18.45 22.21 1.52
C ARG A 501 -18.58 21.36 2.76
N GLY A 502 -19.47 21.71 3.64
CA GLY A 502 -19.92 20.92 4.75
C GLY A 502 -19.87 21.65 6.07
N PRO A 503 -20.50 21.05 7.10
CA PRO A 503 -21.25 19.79 7.00
C PRO A 503 -22.60 19.98 6.26
N LEU A 504 -22.86 19.11 5.29
CA LEU A 504 -24.12 19.08 4.54
C LEU A 504 -25.09 18.09 5.19
N ARG A 505 -26.38 18.43 5.18
CA ARG A 505 -27.42 17.55 5.71
C ARG A 505 -27.55 16.28 4.86
N VAL A 506 -27.65 15.12 5.50
CA VAL A 506 -27.85 13.82 4.83
C VAL A 506 -29.27 13.38 5.03
N LEU A 507 -29.98 13.03 3.96
CA LEU A 507 -31.38 12.65 3.94
C LEU A 507 -31.50 11.21 3.41
N ASN A 508 -31.96 10.30 4.24
CA ASN A 508 -32.02 8.86 3.93
C ASN A 508 -33.44 8.37 3.60
N THR A 509 -34.47 9.13 3.96
CA THR A 509 -35.87 8.76 3.76
C THR A 509 -36.65 9.83 3.00
N ALA A 510 -37.77 9.43 2.40
CA ALA A 510 -38.67 10.37 1.71
C ALA A 510 -39.22 11.42 2.67
N GLU A 511 -39.47 11.04 3.92
CA GLU A 511 -40.01 11.93 4.97
C GLU A 511 -39.02 13.01 5.34
N GLU A 512 -37.71 12.65 5.43
CA GLU A 512 -36.64 13.61 5.68
C GLU A 512 -36.50 14.59 4.52
N ILE A 513 -36.55 14.11 3.26
CA ILE A 513 -36.49 14.96 2.08
C ILE A 513 -37.70 15.91 2.06
N LYS A 514 -38.90 15.40 2.34
CA LYS A 514 -40.13 16.20 2.40
C LYS A 514 -40.07 17.26 3.52
N SER A 515 -39.54 16.88 4.68
CA SER A 515 -39.29 17.80 5.78
C SER A 515 -38.31 18.90 5.40
N PHE A 516 -37.21 18.55 4.71
CA PHE A 516 -36.25 19.50 4.21
C PHE A 516 -36.86 20.47 3.19
N GLN A 517 -37.67 19.98 2.25
CA GLN A 517 -38.41 20.81 1.29
C GLN A 517 -39.41 21.75 1.95
N LYS A 518 -40.01 21.33 3.09
CA LYS A 518 -40.93 22.20 3.85
C LYS A 518 -40.20 23.33 4.59
N MET A 519 -38.99 23.08 5.07
CA MET A 519 -38.19 24.05 5.81
C MET A 519 -37.56 25.11 4.90
N GLN A 520 -37.29 24.78 3.65
CA GLN A 520 -36.65 25.64 2.69
C GLN A 520 -37.62 26.09 1.59
N THR A 521 -37.57 27.36 1.18
CA THR A 521 -38.39 27.87 0.06
C THR A 521 -37.82 27.46 -1.29
N ASP A 522 -36.48 27.30 -1.36
CA ASP A 522 -35.70 26.84 -2.49
C ASP A 522 -34.52 26.03 -1.96
N GLY A 523 -34.11 25.02 -2.66
CA GLY A 523 -32.97 24.21 -2.25
C GLY A 523 -32.53 23.20 -3.28
N PHE A 524 -31.46 22.47 -2.93
CA PHE A 524 -30.77 21.55 -3.82
C PHE A 524 -30.56 20.20 -3.16
N LEU A 525 -30.78 19.14 -3.93
CA LEU A 525 -30.54 17.77 -3.52
C LEU A 525 -29.46 17.16 -4.42
N ILE A 526 -28.46 16.52 -3.83
CA ILE A 526 -27.40 15.79 -4.54
C ILE A 526 -27.50 14.34 -4.16
N GLY A 527 -27.66 13.44 -5.12
CA GLY A 527 -27.74 12.03 -4.84
C GLY A 527 -27.98 11.19 -6.07
N ASP A 528 -28.27 9.91 -5.83
CA ASP A 528 -28.57 8.97 -6.89
C ASP A 528 -29.90 9.32 -7.58
N LEU A 529 -29.88 9.36 -8.91
CA LEU A 529 -31.05 9.63 -9.73
C LEU A 529 -32.17 8.63 -9.47
N SER A 530 -31.84 7.34 -9.34
CA SER A 530 -32.82 6.28 -9.16
C SER A 530 -33.52 6.39 -7.80
N PHE A 531 -32.78 6.78 -6.77
CA PHE A 531 -33.31 6.96 -5.42
C PHE A 531 -34.34 8.10 -5.38
N ILE A 532 -33.99 9.25 -5.91
CA ILE A 532 -34.88 10.44 -5.86
C ILE A 532 -36.07 10.23 -6.82
N SER A 533 -35.86 9.65 -8.01
CA SER A 533 -36.94 9.40 -8.98
C SER A 533 -38.01 8.43 -8.46
N LYS A 534 -37.65 7.47 -7.64
CA LYS A 534 -38.63 6.58 -6.98
C LYS A 534 -39.60 7.37 -6.10
N PHE A 535 -39.12 8.34 -5.36
CA PHE A 535 -39.97 9.18 -4.49
C PHE A 535 -40.80 10.20 -5.28
N GLN A 536 -40.31 10.67 -6.41
CA GLN A 536 -41.09 11.50 -7.33
C GLN A 536 -42.27 10.71 -7.93
N GLN A 537 -42.01 9.48 -8.43
CA GLN A 537 -43.04 8.62 -9.01
C GLN A 537 -44.11 8.18 -8.01
N SER A 538 -43.74 8.00 -6.74
CA SER A 538 -44.69 7.67 -5.67
C SER A 538 -45.53 8.86 -5.17
N GLY A 539 -45.34 10.05 -5.73
CA GLY A 539 -45.99 11.27 -5.23
C GLY A 539 -45.54 11.71 -3.84
N SER A 540 -44.42 11.14 -3.38
CA SER A 540 -43.90 11.41 -2.04
C SER A 540 -43.05 12.68 -1.99
N LEU A 541 -42.68 13.27 -3.12
CA LEU A 541 -41.90 14.50 -3.23
C LEU A 541 -42.64 15.55 -4.05
N ASP A 542 -42.57 16.78 -3.59
CA ASP A 542 -43.00 17.93 -4.36
C ASP A 542 -42.12 18.10 -5.62
N SER A 543 -42.57 18.87 -6.61
CA SER A 543 -41.92 19.03 -7.89
C SER A 543 -40.43 19.40 -7.75
N THR A 544 -39.56 18.43 -8.03
CA THR A 544 -38.12 18.66 -8.16
C THR A 544 -37.76 18.61 -9.64
N SER A 545 -36.89 19.52 -10.07
CA SER A 545 -36.35 19.56 -11.43
C SER A 545 -34.88 19.10 -11.42
N VAL A 546 -34.54 18.23 -12.37
CA VAL A 546 -33.15 17.81 -12.58
C VAL A 546 -32.40 18.92 -13.27
N ILE A 547 -31.30 19.39 -12.68
CA ILE A 547 -30.45 20.43 -13.26
C ILE A 547 -29.42 19.79 -14.21
N PHE A 548 -28.71 18.78 -13.73
CA PHE A 548 -27.86 17.96 -14.57
C PHE A 548 -27.62 16.57 -13.93
N VAL A 549 -27.24 15.65 -14.78
CA VAL A 549 -27.00 14.25 -14.45
C VAL A 549 -25.62 13.86 -14.98
N GLU A 550 -24.91 13.04 -14.23
CA GLU A 550 -23.67 12.43 -14.70
C GLU A 550 -23.57 11.00 -14.19
N LYS A 551 -23.08 10.11 -15.04
CA LYS A 551 -22.94 8.69 -14.75
C LYS A 551 -21.47 8.36 -14.48
N PRO A 552 -21.05 8.27 -13.20
CA PRO A 552 -19.64 8.05 -12.84
C PRO A 552 -19.10 6.70 -13.34
N ASP A 553 -19.92 5.65 -13.39
CA ASP A 553 -19.55 4.35 -13.97
C ASP A 553 -20.63 3.87 -14.95
N PRO A 554 -20.35 3.84 -16.27
CA PRO A 554 -21.30 3.38 -17.27
C PRO A 554 -21.78 1.94 -17.11
N LYS A 555 -21.05 1.11 -16.37
CA LYS A 555 -21.37 -0.32 -16.15
C LYS A 555 -22.29 -0.55 -14.96
N LYS A 556 -22.39 0.42 -14.03
CA LYS A 556 -23.29 0.35 -12.90
C LYS A 556 -24.56 1.12 -13.20
N HIS A 557 -25.67 0.44 -13.41
CA HIS A 557 -26.95 1.06 -13.74
C HIS A 557 -27.51 1.97 -12.63
N ASP A 558 -27.12 1.72 -11.37
CA ASP A 558 -27.69 2.36 -10.18
C ASP A 558 -26.87 3.55 -9.63
N ASP A 559 -25.70 3.87 -10.20
CA ASP A 559 -24.80 4.93 -9.68
C ASP A 559 -24.86 6.22 -10.53
N THR A 560 -26.05 6.63 -10.96
CA THR A 560 -26.20 7.89 -11.70
C THR A 560 -26.40 9.04 -10.74
N LEU A 561 -25.38 9.91 -10.59
CA LEU A 561 -25.48 11.09 -9.73
C LEU A 561 -26.23 12.23 -10.44
N ALA A 562 -27.09 12.89 -9.69
CA ALA A 562 -27.84 14.03 -10.19
C ALA A 562 -27.88 15.17 -9.17
N LEU A 563 -27.90 16.39 -9.71
CA LEU A 563 -28.22 17.60 -8.97
C LEU A 563 -29.67 17.96 -9.26
N PHE A 564 -30.47 18.07 -8.24
CA PHE A 564 -31.86 18.47 -8.32
C PHE A 564 -32.06 19.84 -7.65
N SER A 565 -32.97 20.63 -8.19
CA SER A 565 -33.50 21.82 -7.49
C SER A 565 -34.97 21.63 -7.17
N PHE A 566 -35.40 22.24 -6.11
CA PHE A 566 -36.82 22.43 -5.81
C PHE A 566 -37.06 23.89 -5.46
N LYS A 567 -38.24 24.36 -5.83
CA LYS A 567 -38.71 25.70 -5.50
C LYS A 567 -40.20 25.57 -5.12
N LYS A 568 -40.59 26.16 -4.02
CA LYS A 568 -42.01 26.28 -3.62
C LYS A 568 -42.74 27.25 -4.52
#